data_01724e519569e3373b6999c20c07b3ac
#
_entry.id   01724e519569e3373b6999c20c07b3ac
#
_cell.length_a   1.000
_cell.length_b   1.000
_cell.length_c   1.000
_cell.angle_alpha   90.00
_cell.angle_beta   90.00
_cell.angle_gamma   90.00
#
_symmetry.space_group_name_H-M   'P 1'
#
loop_
_entity.id
_entity.type
_entity.pdbx_description
1 polymer ?
#
loop_
_entity_poly.entity_id
_entity_poly.type
_entity_poly.pdbx_seq_one_letter_code
_entity_poly.pdbx_strand_id
1 'polypeptide(L)'
;KDQLDIIEKAGYDASRFIWIHAQAEADFQIHLEVAKRGAWISYDNIGGGNDDLYINLIRRMLDAGYGDRILLSQDRIGYMCGQPEEDYPQPYTYICDEFLPKLHLAGVYKNTINEIMTVNPFNSFAR
;
A
#
# COMPACT_ATOMS: atom_id res chain seq x y z
N LYS A 1 -4.53 8.02 12.73
CA LYS A 1 -5.34 7.72 13.92
C LYS A 1 -6.46 8.74 14.07
N ASP A 2 -6.18 10.01 14.22
CA ASP A 2 -7.18 11.06 14.46
C ASP A 2 -8.23 11.18 13.34
N GLN A 3 -7.83 11.01 12.08
CA GLN A 3 -8.75 10.99 10.94
C GLN A 3 -9.74 9.83 11.03
N LEU A 4 -9.27 8.64 11.40
CA LEU A 4 -10.11 7.46 11.56
C LEU A 4 -11.11 7.64 12.72
N ASP A 5 -10.67 8.26 13.83
CA ASP A 5 -11.54 8.60 14.96
C ASP A 5 -12.68 9.57 14.56
N ILE A 6 -12.38 10.52 13.66
CA ILE A 6 -13.39 11.45 13.13
C ILE A 6 -14.40 10.70 12.27
N ILE A 7 -13.94 9.79 11.41
CA ILE A 7 -14.79 9.01 10.51
C ILE A 7 -15.74 8.13 11.29
N GLU A 8 -15.25 7.41 12.28
CA GLU A 8 -16.08 6.54 13.14
C GLU A 8 -17.08 7.35 13.98
N LYS A 9 -16.65 8.49 14.55
CA LYS A 9 -17.57 9.41 15.27
C LYS A 9 -18.68 9.96 14.36
N ALA A 10 -18.43 10.10 13.07
CA ALA A 10 -19.44 10.49 12.08
C ALA A 10 -20.35 9.31 11.68
N GLY A 11 -20.17 8.11 12.25
CA GLY A 11 -21.02 6.95 12.00
C GLY A 11 -20.62 6.12 10.79
N TYR A 12 -19.44 6.33 10.22
CA TYR A 12 -18.92 5.52 9.14
C TYR A 12 -18.08 4.36 9.65
N ASP A 13 -18.18 3.22 8.96
CA ASP A 13 -17.34 2.06 9.23
C ASP A 13 -15.88 2.33 8.81
N ALA A 14 -14.92 1.93 9.66
CA ALA A 14 -13.50 2.10 9.41
C ALA A 14 -13.05 1.48 8.08
N SER A 15 -13.72 0.42 7.62
CA SER A 15 -13.42 -0.25 6.35
C SER A 15 -13.62 0.65 5.11
N ARG A 16 -14.29 1.79 5.26
CA ARG A 16 -14.42 2.80 4.20
C ARG A 16 -13.24 3.78 4.14
N PHE A 17 -12.31 3.68 5.07
CA PHE A 17 -11.14 4.54 5.14
C PHE A 17 -9.92 3.85 4.54
N ILE A 18 -9.25 4.53 3.61
CA ILE A 18 -7.97 4.14 3.06
C ILE A 18 -6.92 5.13 3.58
N TRP A 19 -5.98 4.65 4.37
CA TRP A 19 -4.85 5.45 4.83
C TRP A 19 -3.76 5.45 3.77
N ILE A 20 -3.71 6.53 2.99
CA ILE A 20 -2.73 6.75 1.93
C ILE A 20 -1.41 7.25 2.55
N HIS A 21 -0.27 6.92 1.93
CA HIS A 21 1.08 7.24 2.38
C HIS A 21 1.42 6.67 3.77
N ALA A 22 0.88 5.51 4.09
CA ALA A 22 1.10 4.89 5.39
C ALA A 22 2.58 4.59 5.68
N GLN A 23 3.43 4.41 4.66
CA GLN A 23 4.87 4.22 4.81
C GLN A 23 5.59 5.41 5.45
N ALA A 24 4.99 6.60 5.48
CA ALA A 24 5.56 7.77 6.14
C ALA A 24 5.49 7.70 7.67
N GLU A 25 4.64 6.83 8.22
CA GLU A 25 4.57 6.58 9.66
C GLU A 25 5.64 5.56 10.07
N ALA A 26 6.53 5.98 10.97
CA ALA A 26 7.63 5.15 11.44
C ALA A 26 7.21 4.15 12.52
N ASP A 27 6.16 4.49 13.31
CA ASP A 27 5.65 3.60 14.35
C ASP A 27 4.70 2.55 13.74
N PHE A 28 5.23 1.36 13.54
CA PHE A 28 4.47 0.25 12.98
C PHE A 28 3.27 -0.18 13.83
N GLN A 29 3.23 0.13 15.11
CA GLN A 29 2.07 -0.18 15.96
C GLN A 29 0.83 0.60 15.50
N ILE A 30 1.02 1.79 14.94
CA ILE A 30 -0.07 2.58 14.35
C ILE A 30 -0.66 1.88 13.12
N HIS A 31 0.19 1.26 12.27
CA HIS A 31 -0.29 0.47 11.13
C HIS A 31 -1.19 -0.69 11.60
N LEU A 32 -0.76 -1.41 12.63
CA LEU A 32 -1.54 -2.51 13.21
C LEU A 32 -2.84 -2.02 13.84
N GLU A 33 -2.82 -0.91 14.58
CA GLU A 33 -4.02 -0.32 15.20
C GLU A 33 -5.04 0.06 14.14
N VAL A 34 -4.62 0.71 13.05
CA VAL A 34 -5.49 1.13 11.96
C VAL A 34 -6.06 -0.08 11.21
N ALA A 35 -5.23 -1.07 10.89
CA ALA A 35 -5.67 -2.30 10.25
C ALA A 35 -6.64 -3.12 11.12
N LYS A 36 -6.39 -3.21 12.43
CA LYS A 36 -7.25 -3.89 13.40
C LYS A 36 -8.65 -3.27 13.47
N ARG A 37 -8.77 -1.97 13.25
CA ARG A 37 -10.07 -1.27 13.16
C ARG A 37 -10.81 -1.55 11.85
N GLY A 38 -10.17 -2.21 10.89
CA GLY A 38 -10.74 -2.59 9.60
C GLY A 38 -10.40 -1.64 8.44
N ALA A 39 -9.64 -0.58 8.67
CA ALA A 39 -9.22 0.35 7.64
C ALA A 39 -8.15 -0.25 6.71
N TRP A 40 -8.02 0.31 5.53
CA TRP A 40 -7.03 -0.08 4.53
C TRP A 40 -5.74 0.69 4.71
N ILE A 41 -4.62 0.00 4.53
CA ILE A 41 -3.26 0.56 4.60
C ILE A 41 -2.71 0.62 3.18
N SER A 42 -2.54 1.81 2.64
CA SER A 42 -1.97 2.01 1.31
C SER A 42 -0.50 2.39 1.43
N TYR A 43 0.37 1.54 0.88
CA TYR A 43 1.79 1.81 0.73
C TYR A 43 2.03 2.33 -0.69
N ASP A 44 2.40 3.60 -0.78
CA ASP A 44 2.51 4.35 -2.02
C ASP A 44 3.96 4.71 -2.33
N ASN A 45 4.21 5.27 -3.51
CA ASN A 45 5.55 5.65 -3.99
C ASN A 45 6.53 4.46 -4.12
N ILE A 46 6.00 3.26 -4.40
CA ILE A 46 6.81 2.09 -4.69
C ILE A 46 7.58 2.33 -6.01
N GLY A 47 8.89 2.04 -6.01
CA GLY A 47 9.79 2.37 -7.10
C GLY A 47 10.52 3.71 -6.93
N GLY A 48 10.33 4.39 -5.79
CA GLY A 48 11.08 5.58 -5.41
C GLY A 48 12.50 5.32 -4.86
N GLY A 49 13.01 4.08 -5.00
CA GLY A 49 14.38 3.71 -4.59
C GLY A 49 14.51 3.08 -3.20
N ASN A 50 13.41 2.71 -2.54
CA ASN A 50 13.44 2.13 -1.20
C ASN A 50 12.55 0.88 -1.09
N ASP A 51 12.72 -0.08 -2.01
CA ASP A 51 11.91 -1.31 -2.05
C ASP A 51 12.00 -2.13 -0.75
N ASP A 52 13.17 -2.15 -0.11
CA ASP A 52 13.38 -2.90 1.14
C ASP A 52 12.48 -2.43 2.28
N LEU A 53 12.20 -1.12 2.36
CA LEU A 53 11.23 -0.58 3.33
C LEU A 53 9.84 -1.19 3.10
N TYR A 54 9.36 -1.16 1.86
CA TYR A 54 8.04 -1.68 1.51
C TYR A 54 7.93 -3.18 1.71
N ILE A 55 8.95 -3.93 1.31
CA ILE A 55 9.03 -5.38 1.54
C ILE A 55 8.96 -5.69 3.04
N ASN A 56 9.69 -4.94 3.87
CA ASN A 56 9.66 -5.10 5.32
C ASN A 56 8.27 -4.80 5.89
N LEU A 57 7.66 -3.68 5.53
CA LEU A 57 6.33 -3.29 5.99
C LEU A 57 5.27 -4.34 5.60
N ILE A 58 5.27 -4.78 4.34
CA ILE A 58 4.33 -5.80 3.85
C ILE A 58 4.50 -7.10 4.63
N ARG A 59 5.73 -7.59 4.80
CA ARG A 59 5.97 -8.82 5.56
C ARG A 59 5.49 -8.72 7.00
N ARG A 60 5.77 -7.62 7.68
CA ARG A 60 5.30 -7.38 9.06
C ARG A 60 3.78 -7.34 9.15
N MET A 61 3.09 -6.77 8.17
CA MET A 61 1.63 -6.80 8.09
C MET A 61 1.09 -8.22 7.88
N LEU A 62 1.73 -9.00 7.00
CA LEU A 62 1.40 -10.40 6.75
C LEU A 62 1.61 -11.26 8.01
N ASP A 63 2.74 -11.11 8.67
CA ASP A 63 3.08 -11.82 9.91
C ASP A 63 2.08 -11.50 11.04
N ALA A 64 1.54 -10.28 11.06
CA ALA A 64 0.51 -9.86 11.99
C ALA A 64 -0.92 -10.28 11.59
N GLY A 65 -1.10 -10.92 10.42
CA GLY A 65 -2.39 -11.40 9.93
C GLY A 65 -3.27 -10.36 9.23
N TYR A 66 -2.71 -9.22 8.82
CA TYR A 66 -3.43 -8.11 8.16
C TYR A 66 -3.09 -7.98 6.65
N GLY A 67 -2.73 -9.07 6.00
CA GLY A 67 -2.46 -9.09 4.56
C GLY A 67 -3.67 -8.66 3.72
N ASP A 68 -4.88 -8.91 4.23
CA ASP A 68 -6.15 -8.52 3.61
C ASP A 68 -6.50 -7.02 3.74
N ARG A 69 -5.61 -6.22 4.34
CA ARG A 69 -5.77 -4.78 4.53
C ARG A 69 -4.73 -3.96 3.77
N ILE A 70 -3.86 -4.60 2.99
CA ILE A 70 -2.77 -3.93 2.25
C ILE A 70 -3.25 -3.50 0.86
N LEU A 71 -2.92 -2.27 0.50
CA LEU A 71 -2.99 -1.74 -0.86
C LEU A 71 -1.61 -1.25 -1.28
N LEU A 72 -1.28 -1.38 -2.56
CA LEU A 72 0.00 -0.94 -3.12
C LEU A 72 -0.23 0.06 -4.26
N SER A 73 0.61 1.10 -4.30
CA SER A 73 0.56 2.11 -5.35
C SER A 73 1.96 2.61 -5.71
N GLN A 74 2.14 3.02 -6.94
CA GLN A 74 3.36 3.69 -7.38
C GLN A 74 3.33 5.19 -7.08
N ASP A 75 2.12 5.78 -6.96
CA ASP A 75 1.92 7.22 -6.75
C ASP A 75 2.77 8.07 -7.70
N ARG A 76 2.80 7.70 -8.98
CA ARG A 76 3.61 8.38 -9.98
C ARG A 76 2.87 9.55 -10.58
N ILE A 77 3.53 10.71 -10.52
CA ILE A 77 3.14 11.85 -11.34
C ILE A 77 3.53 11.49 -12.79
N GLY A 78 2.56 11.50 -13.69
CA GLY A 78 2.81 11.18 -15.08
C GLY A 78 3.67 12.25 -15.78
N TYR A 79 3.07 13.01 -16.64
CA TYR A 79 3.72 14.02 -17.45
C TYR A 79 3.72 15.40 -16.77
N MET A 80 4.89 16.05 -16.75
CA MET A 80 5.00 17.49 -16.47
C MET A 80 5.35 18.24 -17.77
N CYS A 81 4.51 19.22 -18.12
CA CYS A 81 4.69 19.98 -19.36
C CYS A 81 6.09 20.61 -19.44
N GLY A 82 6.82 20.32 -20.52
CA GLY A 82 8.17 20.83 -20.76
C GLY A 82 9.30 20.04 -20.10
N GLN A 83 9.00 18.96 -19.39
CA GLN A 83 10.02 18.06 -18.85
C GLN A 83 10.56 17.15 -19.97
N PRO A 84 11.90 16.99 -20.12
CA PRO A 84 12.49 16.03 -21.03
C PRO A 84 12.05 14.59 -20.70
N GLU A 85 11.91 13.73 -21.71
CA GLU A 85 11.47 12.35 -21.54
C GLU A 85 12.41 11.52 -20.65
N GLU A 86 13.71 11.80 -20.70
CA GLU A 86 14.74 11.18 -19.86
C GLU A 86 14.57 11.46 -18.37
N ASP A 87 13.86 12.53 -18.02
CA ASP A 87 13.58 12.90 -16.63
C ASP A 87 12.25 12.33 -16.13
N TYR A 88 11.55 11.53 -16.94
CA TYR A 88 10.29 10.94 -16.53
C TYR A 88 10.51 9.92 -15.40
N PRO A 89 9.58 9.87 -14.43
CA PRO A 89 9.67 8.90 -13.36
C PRO A 89 9.59 7.45 -13.89
N GLN A 90 9.93 6.51 -13.05
CA GLN A 90 9.83 5.07 -13.33
C GLN A 90 8.49 4.72 -14.01
N PRO A 91 8.48 3.75 -14.94
CA PRO A 91 7.28 3.39 -15.68
C PRO A 91 6.16 2.92 -14.74
N TYR A 92 4.91 3.12 -15.14
CA TYR A 92 3.72 2.67 -14.38
C TYR A 92 3.66 1.15 -14.17
N THR A 93 4.47 0.39 -14.87
CA THR A 93 4.57 -1.07 -14.74
C THR A 93 5.56 -1.51 -13.66
N TYR A 94 6.31 -0.59 -13.01
CA TYR A 94 7.37 -0.92 -12.06
C TYR A 94 6.93 -1.90 -10.97
N ILE A 95 5.74 -1.74 -10.41
CA ILE A 95 5.23 -2.68 -9.40
C ILE A 95 5.22 -4.09 -9.98
N CYS A 96 4.63 -4.29 -11.15
CA CYS A 96 4.46 -5.61 -11.76
C CYS A 96 5.79 -6.21 -12.23
N ASP A 97 6.63 -5.40 -12.86
CA ASP A 97 7.83 -5.87 -13.54
C ASP A 97 9.02 -6.06 -12.61
N GLU A 98 9.11 -5.23 -11.54
CA GLU A 98 10.28 -5.18 -10.66
C GLU A 98 9.95 -5.50 -9.21
N PHE A 99 8.97 -4.82 -8.63
CA PHE A 99 8.72 -4.90 -7.19
C PHE A 99 8.09 -6.24 -6.76
N LEU A 100 7.06 -6.74 -7.46
CA LEU A 100 6.43 -8.01 -7.10
C LEU A 100 7.37 -9.22 -7.22
N PRO A 101 8.27 -9.32 -8.22
CA PRO A 101 9.34 -10.31 -8.22
C PRO A 101 10.25 -10.24 -6.99
N LYS A 102 10.66 -9.04 -6.57
CA LYS A 102 11.48 -8.84 -5.36
C LYS A 102 10.72 -9.26 -4.10
N LEU A 103 9.45 -8.89 -3.99
CA LEU A 103 8.58 -9.28 -2.89
C LEU A 103 8.45 -10.81 -2.79
N HIS A 104 8.33 -11.49 -3.94
CA HIS A 104 8.31 -12.95 -3.99
C HIS A 104 9.63 -13.57 -3.55
N LEU A 105 10.77 -13.04 -4.00
CA LEU A 105 12.10 -13.47 -3.58
C LEU A 105 12.33 -13.26 -2.08
N ALA A 106 11.70 -12.25 -1.50
CA ALA A 106 11.72 -12.00 -0.05
C ALA A 106 10.82 -12.96 0.76
N GLY A 107 10.20 -13.96 0.13
CA GLY A 107 9.46 -15.04 0.78
C GLY A 107 7.94 -14.86 0.80
N VAL A 108 7.39 -13.86 0.13
CA VAL A 108 5.93 -13.71 0.02
C VAL A 108 5.39 -14.62 -1.10
N TYR A 109 4.42 -15.47 -0.77
CA TYR A 109 3.85 -16.43 -1.72
C TYR A 109 3.06 -15.74 -2.84
N LYS A 110 3.12 -16.31 -4.05
CA LYS A 110 2.42 -15.78 -5.23
C LYS A 110 0.91 -15.60 -5.02
N ASN A 111 0.26 -16.50 -4.30
CA ASN A 111 -1.17 -16.37 -4.00
C ASN A 111 -1.45 -15.14 -3.15
N THR A 112 -0.64 -14.89 -2.11
CA THR A 112 -0.73 -13.70 -1.27
C THR A 112 -0.50 -12.41 -2.07
N ILE A 113 0.50 -12.42 -2.95
CA ILE A 113 0.75 -11.29 -3.88
C ILE A 113 -0.47 -11.04 -4.76
N ASN A 114 -1.05 -12.11 -5.33
CA ASN A 114 -2.25 -11.99 -6.15
C ASN A 114 -3.45 -11.43 -5.35
N GLU A 115 -3.65 -11.86 -4.11
CA GLU A 115 -4.69 -11.31 -3.23
C GLU A 115 -4.49 -9.81 -2.98
N ILE A 116 -3.27 -9.38 -2.66
CA ILE A 116 -2.92 -7.97 -2.46
C ILE A 116 -3.20 -7.14 -3.72
N MET A 117 -2.93 -7.69 -4.90
CA MET A 117 -3.04 -6.95 -6.17
C MET A 117 -4.43 -6.99 -6.80
N THR A 118 -5.29 -7.93 -6.41
CA THR A 118 -6.62 -8.12 -7.06
C THR A 118 -7.76 -8.08 -6.06
N VAL A 119 -7.73 -8.93 -5.04
CA VAL A 119 -8.83 -9.07 -4.07
C VAL A 119 -8.95 -7.85 -3.17
N ASN A 120 -7.82 -7.38 -2.64
CA ASN A 120 -7.81 -6.22 -1.75
C ASN A 120 -8.31 -4.95 -2.44
N PRO A 121 -7.80 -4.55 -3.64
CA PRO A 121 -8.35 -3.40 -4.36
C PRO A 121 -9.83 -3.55 -4.67
N PHE A 122 -10.28 -4.72 -5.11
CA PHE A 122 -11.70 -4.97 -5.34
C PHE A 122 -12.51 -4.70 -4.07
N ASN A 123 -12.12 -5.31 -2.94
CA ASN A 123 -12.83 -5.15 -1.66
C ASN A 123 -12.78 -3.73 -1.10
N SER A 124 -11.73 -2.96 -1.39
CA SER A 124 -11.60 -1.59 -0.90
C SER A 124 -12.43 -0.58 -1.70
N PHE A 125 -12.63 -0.81 -3.00
CA PHE A 125 -13.28 0.15 -3.92
C PHE A 125 -14.67 -0.29 -4.41
N ALA A 126 -14.98 -1.58 -4.45
CA ALA A 126 -16.26 -2.11 -4.97
C ALA A 126 -17.39 -2.06 -3.91
N ARG A 127 -17.82 -0.86 -3.53
CA ARG A 127 -18.85 -0.65 -2.48
C ARG A 127 -19.95 0.27 -2.92
#